data_b6479c39a1ebade87050e7cdb535d0c4
#
_entry.id   b6479c39a1ebade87050e7cdb535d0c4
#
_cell.length_a   1.000
_cell.length_b   1.000
_cell.length_c   1.000
_cell.angle_alpha   90.00
_cell.angle_beta   90.00
_cell.angle_gamma   90.00
#
_symmetry.space_group_name_H-M   'P 1'
#
loop_
_entity.id
_entity.type
_entity.pdbx_description
1 polymer ?
#
loop_
_entity_poly.entity_id
_entity_poly.type
_entity_poly.pdbx_seq_one_letter_code
_entity_poly.pdbx_strand_id
1 'polypeptide(L)'
;MGSEMCIRDSVYTPTRVFPMLPERLSTNLTSLNPEQDRIAMVISYTVGPDGTVEDGTMRRARVRNYAKLAYNSVDAWLEGNGSIPQAMAEAEGMADQIRTQDEVAQRLRQRRFEDGALDLETIEPRAIVEDGRVVQLRHEKKNRARALIEDFMIAANGVTARYLEAKKFPTIRRVVRSPERWDRLETLAKQLGERLPIEPDSKALSEFLLRRRQADPLRFPDLSLAVVKLLGRGEYVLIRTHDDEAGHFGLAVKDYVHSTAPNRRYPDLITHRLAKAALTGRQSPYSNKELEDLATHCTAQEDAAEKVERQMRKSAAALLLSTRIGDHFEGIVTGASPKGTWVRIFDPPAEGRLVRGTSDLDVGDRVRVRLAHTDVEQGFIDFER
;
A
#
# COMPACT_ATOMS: atom_id res chain seq x y z
N MET A 1 5.45 -26.21 14.84
CA MET A 1 4.83 -26.04 13.51
C MET A 1 3.33 -25.73 13.56
N GLY A 2 2.51 -26.41 14.38
CA GLY A 2 1.06 -26.18 14.39
C GLY A 2 0.59 -24.76 14.75
N SER A 3 1.30 -24.04 15.62
CA SER A 3 0.90 -22.68 16.04
C SER A 3 1.28 -21.59 15.03
N GLU A 4 2.30 -21.79 14.21
CA GLU A 4 2.75 -20.78 13.22
C GLU A 4 1.83 -20.72 12.00
N MET A 5 1.18 -21.83 11.65
CA MET A 5 0.20 -21.88 10.55
C MET A 5 -1.09 -21.08 10.82
N CYS A 6 -1.30 -20.65 12.08
CA CYS A 6 -2.42 -19.78 12.45
C CYS A 6 -2.06 -18.30 12.43
N ILE A 7 -0.77 -17.93 12.30
CA ILE A 7 -0.33 -16.55 12.29
C ILE A 7 -0.65 -15.92 10.92
N ARG A 8 -1.21 -14.75 10.95
CA ARG A 8 -1.60 -13.92 9.80
C ARG A 8 -1.22 -12.47 10.06
N ASP A 9 -1.36 -11.60 9.05
CA ASP A 9 -1.18 -10.18 9.23
C ASP A 9 -2.26 -9.58 10.14
N SER A 10 -1.96 -8.41 10.74
CA SER A 10 -2.99 -7.63 11.43
C SER A 10 -4.08 -7.21 10.44
N VAL A 11 -5.35 -7.26 10.87
CA VAL A 11 -6.50 -6.86 10.07
C VAL A 11 -7.03 -5.52 10.57
N TYR A 12 -7.17 -4.57 9.64
CA TYR A 12 -7.58 -3.20 9.94
C TYR A 12 -9.01 -2.96 9.48
N THR A 13 -9.94 -2.90 10.43
CA THR A 13 -11.33 -2.51 10.14
C THR A 13 -11.58 -1.06 10.55
N PRO A 14 -12.65 -0.41 10.07
CA PRO A 14 -12.94 0.98 10.42
C PRO A 14 -13.03 1.26 11.92
N THR A 15 -13.54 0.29 12.70
CA THR A 15 -13.80 0.45 14.13
C THR A 15 -12.79 -0.25 15.03
N ARG A 16 -12.04 -1.23 14.53
CA ARG A 16 -11.13 -2.05 15.34
C ARG A 16 -9.97 -2.59 14.53
N VAL A 17 -8.80 -2.64 15.16
CA VAL A 17 -7.64 -3.37 14.66
C VAL A 17 -7.56 -4.73 15.36
N PHE A 18 -7.39 -5.80 14.57
CA PHE A 18 -7.12 -7.14 15.08
C PHE A 18 -5.63 -7.41 14.89
N PRO A 19 -4.81 -7.28 15.93
CA PRO A 19 -3.36 -7.38 15.80
C PRO A 19 -2.92 -8.83 15.54
N MET A 20 -1.83 -8.99 14.78
CA MET A 20 -1.19 -10.28 14.52
C MET A 20 -0.64 -10.92 15.81
N LEU A 21 -0.03 -10.11 16.64
CA LEU A 21 0.55 -10.52 17.92
C LEU A 21 -0.34 -10.05 19.09
N PRO A 22 -0.24 -10.67 20.27
CA PRO A 22 -0.90 -10.15 21.48
C PRO A 22 -0.64 -8.66 21.66
N GLU A 23 -1.62 -7.93 22.15
CA GLU A 23 -1.59 -6.46 22.25
C GLU A 23 -0.33 -5.91 22.91
N ARG A 24 0.09 -6.52 24.04
CA ARG A 24 1.32 -6.13 24.73
C ARG A 24 2.58 -6.22 23.86
N LEU A 25 2.64 -7.18 22.94
CA LEU A 25 3.72 -7.25 21.96
C LEU A 25 3.52 -6.19 20.87
N SER A 26 2.32 -6.08 20.28
CA SER A 26 2.06 -5.20 19.15
C SER A 26 2.22 -3.71 19.48
N THR A 27 1.80 -3.27 20.69
CA THR A 27 1.71 -1.86 21.03
C THR A 27 2.78 -1.38 22.01
N ASN A 28 3.49 -2.29 22.68
CA ASN A 28 4.48 -1.93 23.70
C ASN A 28 5.86 -2.56 23.41
N LEU A 29 6.02 -3.87 23.63
CA LEU A 29 7.34 -4.50 23.71
C LEU A 29 8.12 -4.46 22.38
N THR A 30 7.44 -4.50 21.25
CA THR A 30 8.06 -4.38 19.92
C THR A 30 7.87 -2.99 19.28
N SER A 31 7.28 -2.04 19.99
CA SER A 31 7.10 -0.67 19.53
C SER A 31 8.25 0.21 19.98
N LEU A 32 8.69 1.11 19.11
CA LEU A 32 9.69 2.13 19.42
C LEU A 32 9.01 3.33 20.09
N ASN A 33 8.54 3.13 21.33
CA ASN A 33 7.89 4.17 22.10
C ASN A 33 8.88 5.28 22.48
N PRO A 34 8.43 6.55 22.55
CA PRO A 34 9.31 7.67 22.90
C PRO A 34 9.96 7.47 24.26
N GLU A 35 11.19 7.98 24.39
CA GLU A 35 12.01 7.96 25.61
C GLU A 35 12.29 6.57 26.20
N GLN A 36 12.12 5.51 25.41
CA GLN A 36 12.36 4.14 25.84
C GLN A 36 13.43 3.47 24.99
N ASP A 37 14.36 2.78 25.64
CA ASP A 37 15.35 1.95 24.97
C ASP A 37 14.69 0.66 24.44
N ARG A 38 14.90 0.36 23.17
CA ARG A 38 14.42 -0.86 22.51
C ARG A 38 15.51 -1.51 21.69
N ILE A 39 15.47 -2.83 21.59
CA ILE A 39 16.31 -3.57 20.64
C ILE A 39 15.65 -3.54 19.27
N ALA A 40 16.35 -3.05 18.28
CA ALA A 40 15.88 -2.98 16.90
C ALA A 40 16.87 -3.60 15.93
N MET A 41 16.37 -3.99 14.76
CA MET A 41 17.19 -4.21 13.58
C MET A 41 17.39 -2.85 12.91
N VAL A 42 18.63 -2.45 12.77
CA VAL A 42 19.03 -1.20 12.12
C VAL A 42 19.59 -1.53 10.76
N ILE A 43 19.01 -0.93 9.72
CA ILE A 43 19.45 -1.02 8.34
C ILE A 43 20.07 0.34 8.00
N SER A 44 21.34 0.34 7.60
CA SER A 44 22.05 1.56 7.21
C SER A 44 22.46 1.44 5.75
N TYR A 45 22.33 2.51 5.01
CA TYR A 45 22.71 2.60 3.60
C TYR A 45 22.99 4.05 3.21
N THR A 46 23.75 4.23 2.14
CA THR A 46 24.05 5.53 1.53
C THR A 46 23.12 5.77 0.36
N VAL A 47 22.59 6.98 0.22
CA VAL A 47 21.81 7.40 -0.95
C VAL A 47 22.61 8.42 -1.75
N GLY A 48 22.92 8.08 -2.98
CA GLY A 48 23.62 8.95 -3.92
C GLY A 48 22.80 10.17 -4.35
N PRO A 49 23.43 11.14 -5.00
CA PRO A 49 22.73 12.31 -5.54
C PRO A 49 21.65 11.95 -6.57
N ASP A 50 21.82 10.85 -7.27
CA ASP A 50 20.89 10.30 -8.29
C ASP A 50 19.86 9.31 -7.71
N GLY A 51 19.79 9.17 -6.37
CA GLY A 51 18.88 8.25 -5.70
C GLY A 51 19.33 6.79 -5.67
N THR A 52 20.55 6.45 -6.11
CA THR A 52 21.12 5.10 -5.95
C THR A 52 21.31 4.74 -4.49
N VAL A 53 21.10 3.45 -4.15
CA VAL A 53 21.25 2.93 -2.78
C VAL A 53 22.46 2.02 -2.70
N GLU A 54 23.47 2.43 -1.93
CA GLU A 54 24.76 1.78 -1.77
C GLU A 54 25.08 1.47 -0.30
N ASP A 55 26.16 0.73 -0.04
CA ASP A 55 26.74 0.45 1.28
C ASP A 55 25.75 -0.12 2.31
N GLY A 56 24.86 -0.99 1.85
CA GLY A 56 23.82 -1.55 2.69
C GLY A 56 24.35 -2.48 3.79
N THR A 57 24.09 -2.15 5.05
CA THR A 57 24.46 -2.97 6.22
C THR A 57 23.29 -3.19 7.16
N MET A 58 23.35 -4.30 7.92
CA MET A 58 22.36 -4.61 8.95
C MET A 58 23.05 -4.90 10.28
N ARG A 59 22.42 -4.47 11.38
CA ARG A 59 22.91 -4.79 12.74
C ARG A 59 21.78 -4.79 13.75
N ARG A 60 21.95 -5.49 14.85
CA ARG A 60 21.11 -5.32 16.04
C ARG A 60 21.67 -4.18 16.87
N ALA A 61 20.83 -3.28 17.31
CA ALA A 61 21.22 -2.15 18.15
C ALA A 61 20.17 -1.84 19.20
N ARG A 62 20.60 -1.26 20.31
CA ARG A 62 19.72 -0.58 21.26
C ARG A 62 19.49 0.82 20.73
N VAL A 63 18.23 1.16 20.52
CA VAL A 63 17.79 2.46 19.99
C VAL A 63 16.85 3.14 20.96
N ARG A 64 16.80 4.46 20.91
CA ARG A 64 15.86 5.29 21.65
C ARG A 64 15.17 6.21 20.66
N ASN A 65 13.82 6.25 20.72
CA ASN A 65 13.03 7.17 19.96
C ASN A 65 12.83 8.46 20.77
N TYR A 66 13.21 9.60 20.21
CA TYR A 66 13.07 10.91 20.86
C TYR A 66 11.75 11.62 20.52
N ALA A 67 11.12 11.29 19.39
CA ALA A 67 9.86 11.92 19.02
C ALA A 67 8.92 10.93 18.31
N LYS A 68 7.68 10.87 18.77
CA LYS A 68 6.59 10.17 18.08
C LYS A 68 5.84 11.18 17.22
N LEU A 69 6.02 11.12 15.91
CA LEU A 69 5.45 12.07 14.97
C LEU A 69 4.23 11.49 14.28
N ALA A 70 3.24 12.33 13.99
CA ALA A 70 2.04 11.97 13.23
C ALA A 70 2.17 12.43 11.78
N TYR A 71 1.78 11.60 10.83
CA TYR A 71 1.89 11.91 9.39
C TYR A 71 1.24 13.23 9.02
N ASN A 72 0.01 13.49 9.47
CA ASN A 72 -0.73 14.69 9.06
C ASN A 72 -0.10 15.99 9.55
N SER A 73 0.47 16.02 10.75
CA SER A 73 1.13 17.22 11.27
C SER A 73 2.49 17.47 10.64
N VAL A 74 3.25 16.41 10.35
CA VAL A 74 4.52 16.52 9.61
C VAL A 74 4.27 16.93 8.16
N ASP A 75 3.26 16.37 7.51
CA ASP A 75 2.83 16.72 6.16
C ASP A 75 2.46 18.21 6.06
N ALA A 76 1.57 18.68 6.95
CA ALA A 76 1.16 20.07 6.98
C ALA A 76 2.35 21.02 7.17
N TRP A 77 3.32 20.65 7.99
CA TRP A 77 4.53 21.43 8.19
C TRP A 77 5.45 21.41 6.97
N LEU A 78 5.69 20.25 6.35
CA LEU A 78 6.50 20.12 5.14
C LEU A 78 5.91 20.90 3.95
N GLU A 79 4.59 20.95 3.85
CA GLU A 79 3.84 21.70 2.83
C GLU A 79 3.70 23.20 3.14
N GLY A 80 4.19 23.68 4.30
CA GLY A 80 4.06 25.07 4.73
C GLY A 80 2.66 25.48 5.17
N ASN A 81 1.75 24.53 5.37
CA ASN A 81 0.34 24.72 5.74
C ASN A 81 0.07 24.57 7.24
N GLY A 82 1.10 24.30 8.04
CA GLY A 82 1.00 24.07 9.48
C GLY A 82 2.27 24.43 10.24
N SER A 83 2.15 24.62 11.55
CA SER A 83 3.29 24.82 12.44
C SER A 83 4.10 23.53 12.62
N ILE A 84 5.35 23.71 13.07
CA ILE A 84 6.20 22.56 13.46
C ILE A 84 5.51 21.76 14.56
N PRO A 85 5.42 20.42 14.45
CA PRO A 85 4.88 19.58 15.52
C PRO A 85 5.69 19.73 16.82
N GLN A 86 4.99 19.86 17.97
CA GLN A 86 5.64 20.10 19.25
C GLN A 86 6.76 19.09 19.57
N ALA A 87 6.47 17.79 19.45
CA ALA A 87 7.47 16.73 19.68
C ALA A 87 8.71 16.84 18.77
N MET A 88 8.56 17.44 17.59
CA MET A 88 9.68 17.67 16.67
C MET A 88 10.46 18.92 17.06
N ALA A 89 9.80 19.98 17.54
CA ALA A 89 10.43 21.20 18.00
C ALA A 89 11.25 20.99 19.29
N GLU A 90 10.79 20.06 20.16
CA GLU A 90 11.45 19.71 21.43
C GLU A 90 12.69 18.82 21.20
N ALA A 91 12.81 18.12 20.07
CA ALA A 91 13.94 17.27 19.75
C ALA A 91 14.97 18.05 18.90
N GLU A 92 16.12 18.34 19.49
CA GLU A 92 17.21 19.12 18.87
C GLU A 92 17.60 18.54 17.49
N GLY A 93 17.66 19.40 16.47
CA GLY A 93 18.04 19.05 15.10
C GLY A 93 16.99 18.22 14.33
N MET A 94 15.87 17.83 14.94
CA MET A 94 14.87 16.95 14.31
C MET A 94 14.26 17.59 13.06
N ALA A 95 13.97 18.88 13.08
CA ALA A 95 13.40 19.58 11.94
C ALA A 95 14.29 19.51 10.69
N ASP A 96 15.59 19.73 10.86
CA ASP A 96 16.57 19.67 9.76
C ASP A 96 16.76 18.22 9.29
N GLN A 97 16.73 17.27 10.21
CA GLN A 97 16.75 15.84 9.88
C GLN A 97 15.55 15.43 9.02
N ILE A 98 14.32 15.87 9.37
CA ILE A 98 13.13 15.55 8.58
C ILE A 98 13.17 16.23 7.21
N ARG A 99 13.67 17.46 7.08
CA ARG A 99 13.87 18.10 5.76
C ARG A 99 14.87 17.34 4.91
N THR A 100 16.03 16.96 5.48
CA THR A 100 17.02 16.15 4.78
C THR A 100 16.45 14.80 4.35
N GLN A 101 15.69 14.13 5.24
CA GLN A 101 15.03 12.88 4.90
C GLN A 101 14.01 13.05 3.76
N ASP A 102 13.23 14.13 3.76
CA ASP A 102 12.29 14.42 2.70
C ASP A 102 12.98 14.63 1.33
N GLU A 103 14.09 15.38 1.29
CA GLU A 103 14.89 15.55 0.09
C GLU A 103 15.46 14.21 -0.43
N VAL A 104 15.98 13.38 0.47
CA VAL A 104 16.51 12.05 0.13
C VAL A 104 15.37 11.13 -0.37
N ALA A 105 14.21 11.15 0.28
CA ALA A 105 13.05 10.37 -0.14
C ALA A 105 12.58 10.76 -1.55
N GLN A 106 12.61 12.05 -1.88
CA GLN A 106 12.27 12.52 -3.23
C GLN A 106 13.27 12.00 -4.28
N ARG A 107 14.57 11.95 -3.98
CA ARG A 107 15.59 11.36 -4.87
C ARG A 107 15.34 9.86 -5.08
N LEU A 108 15.09 9.10 -4.00
CA LEU A 108 14.73 7.68 -4.07
C LEU A 108 13.49 7.45 -4.95
N ARG A 109 12.47 8.28 -4.80
CA ARG A 109 11.24 8.22 -5.60
C ARG A 109 11.50 8.53 -7.05
N GLN A 110 12.23 9.61 -7.33
CA GLN A 110 12.58 10.03 -8.69
C GLN A 110 13.31 8.91 -9.42
N ARG A 111 14.30 8.30 -8.79
CA ARG A 111 15.04 7.16 -9.34
C ARG A 111 14.12 5.99 -9.68
N ARG A 112 13.20 5.63 -8.78
CA ARG A 112 12.24 4.53 -9.07
C ARG A 112 11.32 4.86 -10.23
N PHE A 113 10.88 6.09 -10.40
CA PHE A 113 10.08 6.50 -11.56
C PHE A 113 10.88 6.43 -12.87
N GLU A 114 12.15 6.82 -12.85
CA GLU A 114 13.05 6.65 -13.99
C GLU A 114 13.25 5.18 -14.37
N ASP A 115 13.23 4.29 -13.37
CA ASP A 115 13.29 2.84 -13.53
C ASP A 115 11.91 2.23 -13.89
N GLY A 116 10.83 3.02 -13.92
CA GLY A 116 9.49 2.61 -14.36
C GLY A 116 8.50 2.28 -13.25
N ALA A 117 8.72 2.74 -12.00
CA ALA A 117 7.73 2.60 -10.95
C ALA A 117 6.43 3.34 -11.29
N LEU A 118 5.29 2.74 -10.98
CA LEU A 118 3.98 3.29 -11.31
C LEU A 118 3.53 4.28 -10.22
N ASP A 119 3.15 5.50 -10.62
CA ASP A 119 2.50 6.47 -9.73
C ASP A 119 0.98 6.36 -9.87
N LEU A 120 0.40 5.43 -9.14
CA LEU A 120 -1.04 5.18 -9.13
C LEU A 120 -1.71 5.99 -8.01
N GLU A 121 -2.94 6.40 -8.28
CA GLU A 121 -3.77 7.14 -7.33
C GLU A 121 -5.15 6.48 -7.26
N THR A 122 -5.44 5.82 -6.14
CA THR A 122 -6.75 5.21 -5.91
C THR A 122 -7.54 6.04 -4.89
N ILE A 123 -8.83 6.22 -5.17
CA ILE A 123 -9.75 6.85 -4.22
C ILE A 123 -10.26 5.77 -3.28
N GLU A 124 -9.63 5.64 -2.11
CA GLU A 124 -10.14 4.79 -1.05
C GLU A 124 -10.76 5.65 0.06
N PRO A 125 -12.09 5.60 0.24
CA PRO A 125 -12.72 6.33 1.32
C PRO A 125 -12.36 5.70 2.67
N ARG A 126 -11.92 6.54 3.61
CA ARG A 126 -11.70 6.14 5.00
C ARG A 126 -12.90 6.53 5.83
N ALA A 127 -13.45 5.57 6.57
CA ALA A 127 -14.49 5.85 7.56
C ALA A 127 -13.88 6.56 8.77
N ILE A 128 -14.49 7.69 9.15
CA ILE A 128 -14.23 8.37 10.43
C ILE A 128 -15.24 7.81 11.42
N VAL A 129 -14.72 7.33 12.54
CA VAL A 129 -15.51 6.71 13.61
C VAL A 129 -15.37 7.56 14.86
N GLU A 130 -16.49 8.00 15.42
CA GLU A 130 -16.59 8.69 16.69
C GLU A 130 -17.57 7.93 17.59
N ASP A 131 -17.19 7.66 18.82
CA ASP A 131 -18.00 6.88 19.80
C ASP A 131 -18.54 5.55 19.25
N GLY A 132 -17.73 4.85 18.44
CA GLY A 132 -18.08 3.57 17.83
C GLY A 132 -19.04 3.68 16.65
N ARG A 133 -19.38 4.88 16.15
CA ARG A 133 -20.27 5.12 15.02
C ARG A 133 -19.50 5.72 13.85
N VAL A 134 -19.82 5.26 12.64
CA VAL A 134 -19.30 5.88 11.41
C VAL A 134 -20.01 7.21 11.20
N VAL A 135 -19.28 8.32 11.31
CA VAL A 135 -19.83 9.67 11.18
C VAL A 135 -19.55 10.31 9.82
N GLN A 136 -18.49 9.89 9.15
CA GLN A 136 -18.11 10.44 7.85
C GLN A 136 -17.28 9.43 7.04
N LEU A 137 -17.36 9.52 5.72
CA LEU A 137 -16.34 8.98 4.81
C LEU A 137 -15.51 10.13 4.27
N ARG A 138 -14.19 10.01 4.37
CA ARG A 138 -13.26 11.04 3.89
C ARG A 138 -12.30 10.44 2.87
N HIS A 139 -12.08 11.17 1.79
CA HIS A 139 -11.01 10.86 0.86
C HIS A 139 -9.65 11.18 1.50
N GLU A 140 -8.76 10.21 1.57
CA GLU A 140 -7.41 10.42 2.08
C GLU A 140 -6.51 10.92 0.93
N LYS A 141 -6.09 12.18 0.99
CA LYS A 141 -5.18 12.76 0.01
C LYS A 141 -3.77 12.17 0.16
N LYS A 142 -2.98 12.21 -0.92
CA LYS A 142 -1.55 11.90 -0.83
C LYS A 142 -0.92 12.74 0.28
N ASN A 143 -0.13 12.08 1.12
CA ASN A 143 0.51 12.67 2.28
C ASN A 143 2.02 12.56 2.10
N ARG A 144 2.72 13.71 2.06
CA ARG A 144 4.16 13.79 1.81
C ARG A 144 4.98 13.06 2.86
N ALA A 145 4.57 13.15 4.13
CA ALA A 145 5.25 12.45 5.21
C ALA A 145 5.07 10.92 5.13
N ARG A 146 3.90 10.43 4.65
CA ARG A 146 3.73 8.99 4.37
C ARG A 146 4.60 8.54 3.22
N ALA A 147 4.64 9.33 2.16
CA ALA A 147 5.46 9.05 0.99
C ALA A 147 6.95 9.00 1.35
N LEU A 148 7.43 9.91 2.23
CA LEU A 148 8.79 9.88 2.77
C LEU A 148 9.10 8.51 3.42
N ILE A 149 8.23 8.04 4.32
CA ILE A 149 8.42 6.75 4.99
C ILE A 149 8.33 5.58 4.01
N GLU A 150 7.43 5.63 3.04
CA GLU A 150 7.31 4.61 1.99
C GLU A 150 8.61 4.46 1.19
N ASP A 151 9.20 5.56 0.75
CA ASP A 151 10.45 5.54 -0.02
C ASP A 151 11.60 4.93 0.78
N PHE A 152 11.75 5.30 2.06
CA PHE A 152 12.73 4.68 2.94
C PHE A 152 12.43 3.20 3.23
N MET A 153 11.17 2.80 3.39
CA MET A 153 10.80 1.40 3.57
C MET A 153 11.15 0.57 2.34
N ILE A 154 10.89 1.07 1.14
CA ILE A 154 11.22 0.36 -0.11
C ILE A 154 12.74 0.17 -0.20
N ALA A 155 13.53 1.23 0.05
CA ALA A 155 14.97 1.15 0.04
C ALA A 155 15.53 0.17 1.09
N ALA A 156 15.03 0.21 2.33
CA ALA A 156 15.42 -0.69 3.41
C ALA A 156 15.07 -2.16 3.09
N ASN A 157 13.91 -2.40 2.47
CA ASN A 157 13.50 -3.74 2.03
C ASN A 157 14.43 -4.29 0.94
N GLY A 158 14.84 -3.45 -0.02
CA GLY A 158 15.83 -3.82 -1.03
C GLY A 158 17.21 -4.13 -0.43
N VAL A 159 17.68 -3.30 0.50
CA VAL A 159 18.95 -3.55 1.23
C VAL A 159 18.90 -4.88 1.99
N THR A 160 17.76 -5.16 2.66
CA THR A 160 17.58 -6.44 3.37
C THR A 160 17.63 -7.63 2.43
N ALA A 161 16.99 -7.53 1.26
CA ALA A 161 16.98 -8.59 0.25
C ALA A 161 18.43 -8.88 -0.21
N ARG A 162 19.16 -7.86 -0.65
CA ARG A 162 20.57 -7.99 -1.10
C ARG A 162 21.49 -8.49 0.00
N TYR A 163 21.28 -8.05 1.25
CA TYR A 163 22.07 -8.54 2.38
C TYR A 163 21.90 -10.04 2.60
N LEU A 164 20.66 -10.55 2.61
CA LEU A 164 20.38 -11.98 2.77
C LEU A 164 20.93 -12.79 1.60
N GLU A 165 20.78 -12.29 0.39
CA GLU A 165 21.29 -12.90 -0.82
C GLU A 165 22.82 -13.03 -0.82
N ALA A 166 23.55 -11.97 -0.46
CA ALA A 166 24.99 -11.99 -0.30
C ALA A 166 25.47 -13.01 0.76
N LYS A 167 24.61 -13.31 1.75
CA LYS A 167 24.82 -14.36 2.76
C LYS A 167 24.34 -15.73 2.31
N LYS A 168 23.83 -15.88 1.08
CA LYS A 168 23.27 -17.12 0.50
C LYS A 168 22.09 -17.68 1.30
N PHE A 169 21.30 -16.80 1.88
CA PHE A 169 20.05 -17.17 2.56
C PHE A 169 18.90 -17.16 1.57
N PRO A 170 18.03 -18.20 1.58
CA PRO A 170 16.77 -18.14 0.85
C PRO A 170 15.88 -17.05 1.45
N THR A 171 15.04 -16.41 0.62
CA THR A 171 14.16 -15.32 1.04
C THR A 171 12.74 -15.53 0.53
N ILE A 172 11.75 -15.04 1.28
CA ILE A 172 10.39 -14.85 0.78
C ILE A 172 10.29 -13.42 0.24
N ARG A 173 10.12 -13.27 -1.09
CA ARG A 173 9.98 -11.98 -1.75
C ARG A 173 8.52 -11.67 -2.05
N ARG A 174 8.17 -10.39 -1.95
CA ARG A 174 6.88 -9.85 -2.42
C ARG A 174 6.99 -9.55 -3.91
N VAL A 175 6.23 -10.25 -4.72
CA VAL A 175 6.29 -10.18 -6.17
C VAL A 175 4.95 -9.69 -6.72
N VAL A 176 5.01 -8.81 -7.70
CA VAL A 176 3.91 -8.51 -8.61
C VAL A 176 4.42 -8.83 -10.00
N ARG A 177 3.93 -9.89 -10.60
CA ARG A 177 4.39 -10.33 -11.92
C ARG A 177 4.01 -9.35 -13.01
N SER A 178 4.62 -9.49 -14.17
CA SER A 178 4.16 -8.80 -15.38
C SER A 178 2.68 -9.11 -15.61
N PRO A 179 1.86 -8.12 -15.98
CA PRO A 179 0.42 -8.31 -16.12
C PRO A 179 0.04 -9.35 -17.18
N GLU A 180 -0.64 -10.41 -16.79
CA GLU A 180 -1.18 -11.40 -17.73
C GLU A 180 -2.22 -10.80 -18.69
N ARG A 181 -2.82 -9.66 -18.30
CA ARG A 181 -3.84 -8.96 -19.09
C ARG A 181 -3.28 -7.69 -19.73
N TRP A 182 -2.03 -7.75 -20.20
CA TRP A 182 -1.38 -6.62 -20.84
C TRP A 182 -2.13 -6.14 -22.08
N ASP A 183 -2.70 -7.05 -22.86
CA ASP A 183 -3.56 -6.76 -24.01
C ASP A 183 -4.73 -5.82 -23.67
N ARG A 184 -5.27 -5.92 -22.46
CA ARG A 184 -6.32 -5.00 -21.98
C ARG A 184 -5.77 -3.64 -21.61
N LEU A 185 -4.54 -3.55 -21.09
CA LEU A 185 -3.85 -2.27 -20.86
C LEU A 185 -3.55 -1.58 -22.19
N GLU A 186 -3.10 -2.33 -23.21
CA GLU A 186 -2.94 -1.81 -24.58
C GLU A 186 -4.27 -1.29 -25.12
N THR A 187 -5.35 -2.04 -24.97
CA THR A 187 -6.69 -1.63 -25.42
C THR A 187 -7.15 -0.36 -24.72
N LEU A 188 -6.95 -0.26 -23.40
CA LEU A 188 -7.27 0.92 -22.60
C LEU A 188 -6.46 2.14 -23.06
N ALA A 189 -5.17 1.98 -23.33
CA ALA A 189 -4.33 3.06 -23.87
C ALA A 189 -4.80 3.53 -25.25
N LYS A 190 -5.15 2.59 -26.15
CA LYS A 190 -5.71 2.89 -27.48
C LYS A 190 -7.00 3.70 -27.42
N GLN A 191 -7.92 3.35 -26.49
CA GLN A 191 -9.16 4.12 -26.27
C GLN A 191 -8.89 5.56 -25.82
N LEU A 192 -7.76 5.79 -25.15
CA LEU A 192 -7.31 7.11 -24.70
C LEU A 192 -6.37 7.81 -25.71
N GLY A 193 -6.27 7.28 -26.93
CA GLY A 193 -5.47 7.88 -28.02
C GLY A 193 -3.97 7.61 -27.93
N GLU A 194 -3.53 6.67 -27.11
CA GLU A 194 -2.11 6.35 -26.88
C GLU A 194 -1.79 4.88 -27.22
N ARG A 195 -0.51 4.54 -27.23
CA ARG A 195 -0.05 3.16 -27.53
C ARG A 195 0.93 2.70 -26.48
N LEU A 196 0.75 1.48 -26.01
CA LEU A 196 1.73 0.74 -25.22
C LEU A 196 2.44 -0.29 -26.13
N PRO A 197 3.67 -0.71 -25.77
CA PRO A 197 4.36 -1.79 -26.49
C PRO A 197 3.59 -3.12 -26.36
N ILE A 198 3.88 -4.08 -27.24
CA ILE A 198 3.24 -5.41 -27.23
C ILE A 198 3.67 -6.20 -25.99
N GLU A 199 4.96 -6.14 -25.64
CA GLU A 199 5.48 -6.78 -24.44
C GLU A 199 5.26 -5.89 -23.19
N PRO A 200 4.95 -6.47 -22.03
CA PRO A 200 4.80 -5.73 -20.79
C PRO A 200 6.04 -4.92 -20.43
N ASP A 201 5.89 -3.62 -20.32
CA ASP A 201 6.93 -2.65 -20.00
C ASP A 201 6.43 -1.67 -18.93
N SER A 202 7.00 -1.75 -17.72
CA SER A 202 6.60 -0.89 -16.60
C SER A 202 6.92 0.57 -16.85
N LYS A 203 8.03 0.87 -17.54
CA LYS A 203 8.44 2.23 -17.86
C LYS A 203 7.48 2.88 -18.87
N ALA A 204 7.14 2.17 -19.95
CA ALA A 204 6.16 2.65 -20.90
C ALA A 204 4.78 2.89 -20.25
N LEU A 205 4.36 2.00 -19.33
CA LEU A 205 3.13 2.17 -18.57
C LEU A 205 3.21 3.37 -17.62
N SER A 206 4.34 3.56 -16.93
CA SER A 206 4.57 4.70 -16.04
C SER A 206 4.49 6.03 -16.79
N GLU A 207 5.16 6.12 -17.95
CA GLU A 207 5.12 7.31 -18.81
C GLU A 207 3.71 7.60 -19.35
N PHE A 208 2.96 6.56 -19.77
CA PHE A 208 1.56 6.69 -20.15
C PHE A 208 0.71 7.26 -19.00
N LEU A 209 0.83 6.71 -17.80
CA LEU A 209 0.09 7.17 -16.63
C LEU A 209 0.41 8.62 -16.27
N LEU A 210 1.68 9.02 -16.35
CA LEU A 210 2.10 10.40 -16.10
C LEU A 210 1.43 11.38 -17.09
N ARG A 211 1.44 11.07 -18.40
CA ARG A 211 0.76 11.89 -19.41
C ARG A 211 -0.75 11.97 -19.17
N ARG A 212 -1.39 10.86 -18.79
CA ARG A 212 -2.83 10.84 -18.51
C ARG A 212 -3.19 11.64 -17.26
N ARG A 213 -2.36 11.59 -16.24
CA ARG A 213 -2.53 12.40 -15.02
C ARG A 213 -2.49 13.90 -15.32
N GLN A 214 -1.57 14.31 -16.20
CA GLN A 214 -1.45 15.72 -16.60
C GLN A 214 -2.62 16.15 -17.49
N ALA A 215 -3.09 15.29 -18.39
CA ALA A 215 -4.16 15.58 -19.33
C ALA A 215 -5.55 15.59 -18.68
N ASP A 216 -5.82 14.68 -17.76
CA ASP A 216 -7.13 14.54 -17.08
C ASP A 216 -6.95 14.09 -15.61
N PRO A 217 -6.55 15.01 -14.72
CA PRO A 217 -6.35 14.68 -13.31
C PRO A 217 -7.64 14.25 -12.58
N LEU A 218 -8.80 14.65 -13.10
CA LEU A 218 -10.09 14.30 -12.48
C LEU A 218 -10.45 12.82 -12.67
N ARG A 219 -10.17 12.26 -13.86
CA ARG A 219 -10.44 10.85 -14.19
C ARG A 219 -9.24 9.93 -13.90
N PHE A 220 -8.09 10.49 -13.59
CA PHE A 220 -6.87 9.74 -13.33
C PHE A 220 -7.01 8.68 -12.22
N PRO A 221 -7.72 8.93 -11.09
CA PRO A 221 -7.93 7.89 -10.08
C PRO A 221 -8.73 6.68 -10.59
N ASP A 222 -9.67 6.88 -11.50
CA ASP A 222 -10.45 5.78 -12.09
C ASP A 222 -9.60 4.97 -13.07
N LEU A 223 -8.78 5.65 -13.87
CA LEU A 223 -7.77 5.01 -14.71
C LEU A 223 -6.79 4.20 -13.86
N SER A 224 -6.28 4.78 -12.78
CA SER A 224 -5.38 4.10 -11.84
C SER A 224 -6.02 2.83 -11.27
N LEU A 225 -7.29 2.90 -10.85
CA LEU A 225 -8.02 1.73 -10.35
C LEU A 225 -8.19 0.65 -11.43
N ALA A 226 -8.47 1.04 -12.68
CA ALA A 226 -8.57 0.11 -13.80
C ALA A 226 -7.22 -0.59 -14.04
N VAL A 227 -6.12 0.17 -14.03
CA VAL A 227 -4.76 -0.37 -14.17
C VAL A 227 -4.43 -1.32 -13.02
N VAL A 228 -4.68 -0.94 -11.76
CA VAL A 228 -4.45 -1.83 -10.57
C VAL A 228 -5.16 -3.17 -10.74
N LYS A 229 -6.42 -3.16 -11.19
CA LYS A 229 -7.20 -4.39 -11.43
C LYS A 229 -6.62 -5.27 -12.55
N LEU A 230 -5.89 -4.69 -13.49
CA LEU A 230 -5.26 -5.40 -14.61
C LEU A 230 -3.83 -5.86 -14.31
N LEU A 231 -3.12 -5.18 -13.41
CA LEU A 231 -1.78 -5.61 -12.95
C LEU A 231 -1.79 -6.97 -12.26
N GLY A 232 -2.91 -7.35 -11.67
CA GLY A 232 -3.00 -8.57 -10.88
C GLY A 232 -2.62 -8.36 -9.42
N ARG A 233 -2.60 -9.47 -8.67
CA ARG A 233 -2.30 -9.44 -7.24
C ARG A 233 -0.83 -9.69 -6.97
N GLY A 234 -0.33 -9.12 -5.90
CA GLY A 234 0.96 -9.49 -5.39
C GLY A 234 0.91 -10.84 -4.67
N GLU A 235 2.02 -11.55 -4.69
CA GLU A 235 2.18 -12.83 -4.02
C GLU A 235 3.52 -12.88 -3.29
N TYR A 236 3.64 -13.80 -2.33
CA TYR A 236 4.93 -14.14 -1.75
C TYR A 236 5.48 -15.38 -2.43
N VAL A 237 6.76 -15.33 -2.81
CA VAL A 237 7.45 -16.44 -3.46
C VAL A 237 8.80 -16.71 -2.78
N LEU A 238 9.18 -17.96 -2.72
CA LEU A 238 10.52 -18.36 -2.28
C LEU A 238 11.53 -18.06 -3.40
N ILE A 239 12.55 -17.28 -3.11
CA ILE A 239 13.71 -17.06 -3.97
C ILE A 239 14.91 -17.79 -3.38
N ARG A 240 15.53 -18.68 -4.17
CA ARG A 240 16.64 -19.54 -3.77
C ARG A 240 17.98 -19.04 -4.25
N THR A 241 18.03 -18.44 -5.42
CA THR A 241 19.26 -17.95 -6.09
C THR A 241 19.00 -16.67 -6.86
N HIS A 242 20.06 -16.02 -7.35
CA HIS A 242 20.05 -14.80 -8.17
C HIS A 242 19.27 -14.90 -9.50
N ASP A 243 19.06 -16.11 -10.01
CA ASP A 243 18.54 -16.33 -11.35
C ASP A 243 16.99 -16.30 -11.43
N ASP A 244 16.31 -16.16 -10.29
CA ASP A 244 14.87 -15.97 -10.27
C ASP A 244 14.50 -14.51 -10.57
N GLU A 245 14.09 -14.22 -11.81
CA GLU A 245 13.72 -12.88 -12.30
C GLU A 245 12.41 -12.30 -11.70
N ALA A 246 11.90 -12.87 -10.63
CA ALA A 246 10.66 -12.46 -10.00
C ALA A 246 10.83 -11.12 -9.26
N GLY A 247 10.35 -10.03 -9.85
CA GLY A 247 10.36 -8.68 -9.30
C GLY A 247 8.98 -8.13 -8.96
N HIS A 248 8.94 -6.90 -8.49
CA HIS A 248 7.70 -6.18 -8.23
C HIS A 248 7.43 -5.18 -9.37
N PHE A 249 6.64 -5.58 -10.36
CA PHE A 249 6.38 -4.80 -11.57
C PHE A 249 5.94 -3.35 -11.26
N GLY A 250 4.98 -3.16 -10.37
CA GLY A 250 4.46 -1.83 -10.05
C GLY A 250 5.44 -0.91 -9.29
N LEU A 251 6.44 -1.46 -8.59
CA LEU A 251 7.48 -0.69 -7.92
C LEU A 251 8.77 -0.56 -8.74
N ALA A 252 8.86 -1.27 -9.87
CA ALA A 252 10.06 -1.40 -10.71
C ALA A 252 11.30 -1.85 -9.90
N VAL A 253 11.13 -2.74 -8.92
CA VAL A 253 12.22 -3.28 -8.12
C VAL A 253 12.30 -4.80 -8.27
N LYS A 254 13.53 -5.31 -8.42
CA LYS A 254 13.80 -6.74 -8.52
C LYS A 254 13.92 -7.41 -7.15
N ASP A 255 14.51 -6.72 -6.20
CA ASP A 255 14.84 -7.23 -4.87
C ASP A 255 13.91 -6.63 -3.82
N TYR A 256 12.77 -7.28 -3.57
CA TYR A 256 11.79 -6.73 -2.64
C TYR A 256 11.29 -7.78 -1.64
N VAL A 257 11.78 -7.67 -0.41
CA VAL A 257 11.27 -8.42 0.74
C VAL A 257 10.46 -7.50 1.63
N HIS A 258 9.62 -8.04 2.48
CA HIS A 258 9.06 -7.28 3.58
C HIS A 258 9.90 -7.48 4.83
N SER A 259 10.37 -6.37 5.45
CA SER A 259 11.23 -6.42 6.65
C SER A 259 10.97 -5.29 7.65
N THR A 260 10.07 -4.35 7.34
CA THR A 260 9.94 -3.09 8.10
C THR A 260 8.81 -3.08 9.12
N ALA A 261 7.98 -4.14 9.18
CA ALA A 261 6.84 -4.20 10.08
C ALA A 261 6.62 -5.61 10.71
N PRO A 262 7.61 -6.20 11.41
CA PRO A 262 7.56 -7.58 11.90
C PRO A 262 6.55 -7.82 13.04
N ASN A 263 5.98 -6.77 13.62
CA ASN A 263 4.92 -6.86 14.63
C ASN A 263 3.51 -6.96 14.06
N ARG A 264 3.33 -6.68 12.77
CA ARG A 264 2.02 -6.67 12.11
C ARG A 264 1.95 -7.43 10.79
N ARG A 265 3.08 -7.85 10.23
CA ARG A 265 3.15 -8.69 9.02
C ARG A 265 4.04 -9.90 9.28
N TYR A 266 3.49 -11.09 9.04
CA TYR A 266 4.22 -12.33 9.29
C TYR A 266 5.42 -12.55 8.36
N PRO A 267 5.39 -12.18 7.07
CA PRO A 267 6.57 -12.26 6.20
C PRO A 267 7.76 -11.45 6.72
N ASP A 268 7.51 -10.28 7.32
CA ASP A 268 8.58 -9.46 7.94
C ASP A 268 9.21 -10.17 9.13
N LEU A 269 8.42 -10.86 9.94
CA LEU A 269 8.92 -11.64 11.07
C LEU A 269 9.80 -12.81 10.61
N ILE A 270 9.41 -13.50 9.54
CA ILE A 270 10.21 -14.57 8.89
C ILE A 270 11.53 -13.96 8.40
N THR A 271 11.49 -12.85 7.68
CA THR A 271 12.67 -12.11 7.18
C THR A 271 13.61 -11.72 8.33
N HIS A 272 13.07 -11.22 9.45
CA HIS A 272 13.86 -10.89 10.64
C HIS A 272 14.52 -12.12 11.28
N ARG A 273 13.88 -13.28 11.28
CA ARG A 273 14.48 -14.53 11.77
C ARG A 273 15.65 -14.97 10.88
N LEU A 274 15.48 -14.90 9.56
CA LEU A 274 16.55 -15.13 8.58
C LEU A 274 17.72 -14.15 8.78
N ALA A 275 17.43 -12.85 8.87
CA ALA A 275 18.45 -11.82 9.06
C ALA A 275 19.21 -12.00 10.37
N LYS A 276 18.56 -12.36 11.47
CA LYS A 276 19.22 -12.65 12.74
C LYS A 276 20.13 -13.88 12.66
N ALA A 277 19.74 -14.92 11.96
CA ALA A 277 20.58 -16.10 11.72
C ALA A 277 21.82 -15.71 10.89
N ALA A 278 21.62 -14.98 9.79
CA ALA A 278 22.70 -14.49 8.93
C ALA A 278 23.72 -13.60 9.68
N LEU A 279 23.22 -12.67 10.53
CA LEU A 279 24.08 -11.80 11.36
C LEU A 279 24.93 -12.57 12.37
N THR A 280 24.46 -13.70 12.85
CA THR A 280 25.17 -14.52 13.86
C THR A 280 25.94 -15.70 13.26
N GLY A 281 26.04 -15.78 11.92
CA GLY A 281 26.72 -16.87 11.22
C GLY A 281 26.06 -18.25 11.40
N ARG A 282 24.78 -18.28 11.78
CA ARG A 282 23.98 -19.51 11.92
C ARG A 282 23.37 -19.90 10.58
N GLN A 283 23.01 -21.16 10.45
CA GLN A 283 22.22 -21.63 9.30
C GLN A 283 20.81 -21.06 9.32
N SER A 284 20.14 -21.08 8.16
CA SER A 284 18.72 -20.71 8.06
C SER A 284 17.89 -21.49 9.07
N PRO A 285 17.00 -20.82 9.84
CA PRO A 285 16.09 -21.47 10.77
C PRO A 285 14.93 -22.20 10.06
N TYR A 286 14.87 -22.10 8.75
CA TYR A 286 13.85 -22.72 7.90
C TYR A 286 14.49 -23.49 6.76
N SER A 287 13.93 -24.65 6.41
CA SER A 287 14.20 -25.34 5.15
C SER A 287 13.54 -24.60 3.97
N ASN A 288 13.97 -24.88 2.75
CA ASN A 288 13.34 -24.32 1.56
C ASN A 288 11.86 -24.73 1.45
N LYS A 289 11.53 -25.98 1.81
CA LYS A 289 10.14 -26.46 1.80
C LYS A 289 9.26 -25.67 2.78
N GLU A 290 9.74 -25.44 4.00
CA GLU A 290 9.01 -24.63 4.98
C GLU A 290 8.81 -23.19 4.50
N LEU A 291 9.81 -22.57 3.88
CA LEU A 291 9.67 -21.20 3.32
C LEU A 291 8.68 -21.14 2.15
N GLU A 292 8.62 -22.17 1.31
CA GLU A 292 7.66 -22.26 0.21
C GLU A 292 6.22 -22.39 0.73
N ASP A 293 6.02 -23.25 1.74
CA ASP A 293 4.73 -23.43 2.41
C ASP A 293 4.30 -22.13 3.12
N LEU A 294 5.24 -21.43 3.79
CA LEU A 294 5.00 -20.15 4.44
C LEU A 294 4.69 -19.04 3.43
N ALA A 295 5.35 -19.00 2.28
CA ALA A 295 5.06 -18.02 1.23
C ALA A 295 3.64 -18.18 0.70
N THR A 296 3.24 -19.42 0.41
CA THR A 296 1.86 -19.77 -0.01
C THR A 296 0.85 -19.36 1.07
N HIS A 297 1.13 -19.70 2.33
CA HIS A 297 0.29 -19.34 3.46
C HIS A 297 0.14 -17.82 3.62
N CYS A 298 1.23 -17.06 3.56
CA CYS A 298 1.21 -15.60 3.68
C CYS A 298 0.36 -14.95 2.58
N THR A 299 0.48 -15.43 1.33
CA THR A 299 -0.33 -14.94 0.22
C THR A 299 -1.83 -15.20 0.46
N ALA A 300 -2.19 -16.42 0.87
CA ALA A 300 -3.58 -16.77 1.13
C ALA A 300 -4.19 -15.96 2.29
N GLN A 301 -3.41 -15.72 3.36
CA GLN A 301 -3.88 -14.97 4.53
C GLN A 301 -3.98 -13.46 4.25
N GLU A 302 -3.08 -12.89 3.45
CA GLU A 302 -3.17 -11.51 3.00
C GLU A 302 -4.43 -11.29 2.16
N ASP A 303 -4.70 -12.16 1.18
CA ASP A 303 -5.93 -12.13 0.37
C ASP A 303 -7.20 -12.21 1.23
N ALA A 304 -7.19 -13.05 2.26
CA ALA A 304 -8.32 -13.19 3.19
C ALA A 304 -8.51 -11.91 4.04
N ALA A 305 -7.41 -11.32 4.54
CA ALA A 305 -7.46 -10.07 5.32
C ALA A 305 -7.98 -8.91 4.47
N GLU A 306 -7.45 -8.73 3.25
CA GLU A 306 -7.92 -7.70 2.31
C GLU A 306 -9.42 -7.84 1.97
N LYS A 307 -9.90 -9.08 1.82
CA LYS A 307 -11.32 -9.34 1.58
C LYS A 307 -12.17 -8.87 2.75
N VAL A 308 -11.77 -9.14 3.98
CA VAL A 308 -12.46 -8.69 5.19
C VAL A 308 -12.43 -7.16 5.30
N GLU A 309 -11.26 -6.54 5.14
CA GLU A 309 -11.10 -5.09 5.22
C GLU A 309 -11.96 -4.37 4.17
N ARG A 310 -11.96 -4.86 2.94
CA ARG A 310 -12.80 -4.33 1.86
C ARG A 310 -14.29 -4.48 2.17
N GLN A 311 -14.72 -5.64 2.70
CA GLN A 311 -16.10 -5.85 3.10
C GLN A 311 -16.50 -4.88 4.21
N MET A 312 -15.69 -4.71 5.22
CA MET A 312 -15.96 -3.79 6.33
C MET A 312 -16.02 -2.32 5.89
N ARG A 313 -15.17 -1.90 4.92
CA ARG A 313 -15.25 -0.57 4.31
C ARG A 313 -16.58 -0.35 3.58
N LYS A 314 -17.04 -1.35 2.82
CA LYS A 314 -18.34 -1.30 2.14
C LYS A 314 -19.49 -1.25 3.13
N SER A 315 -19.48 -2.06 4.17
CA SER A 315 -20.49 -2.05 5.23
C SER A 315 -20.54 -0.70 5.94
N ALA A 316 -19.39 -0.09 6.22
CA ALA A 316 -19.32 1.25 6.82
C ALA A 316 -19.92 2.33 5.91
N ALA A 317 -19.69 2.24 4.60
CA ALA A 317 -20.31 3.15 3.62
C ALA A 317 -21.81 2.97 3.52
N ALA A 318 -22.28 1.71 3.46
CA ALA A 318 -23.70 1.39 3.45
C ALA A 318 -24.41 1.87 4.73
N LEU A 319 -23.77 1.70 5.90
CA LEU A 319 -24.29 2.19 7.18
C LEU A 319 -24.44 3.71 7.20
N LEU A 320 -23.43 4.45 6.76
CA LEU A 320 -23.48 5.91 6.69
C LEU A 320 -24.62 6.40 5.78
N LEU A 321 -24.84 5.70 4.66
CA LEU A 321 -25.85 6.06 3.68
C LEU A 321 -27.26 5.54 4.04
N SER A 322 -27.42 4.63 4.99
CA SER A 322 -28.69 3.99 5.32
C SER A 322 -29.80 4.97 5.73
N THR A 323 -29.42 6.11 6.32
CA THR A 323 -30.35 7.18 6.72
C THR A 323 -30.66 8.17 5.59
N ARG A 324 -30.05 7.99 4.42
CA ARG A 324 -30.13 8.91 3.27
C ARG A 324 -30.82 8.28 2.04
N ILE A 325 -31.56 7.19 2.23
CA ILE A 325 -32.33 6.56 1.15
C ILE A 325 -33.34 7.57 0.60
N GLY A 326 -33.35 7.71 -0.73
CA GLY A 326 -34.12 8.71 -1.45
C GLY A 326 -33.39 9.99 -1.81
N ASP A 327 -32.25 10.27 -1.17
CA ASP A 327 -31.41 11.43 -1.51
C ASP A 327 -30.78 11.30 -2.91
N HIS A 328 -30.48 12.46 -3.51
CA HIS A 328 -29.80 12.55 -4.79
C HIS A 328 -28.33 12.94 -4.60
N PHE A 329 -27.48 12.33 -5.41
CA PHE A 329 -26.04 12.52 -5.37
C PHE A 329 -25.47 12.74 -6.77
N GLU A 330 -24.46 13.60 -6.87
CA GLU A 330 -23.63 13.70 -8.04
C GLU A 330 -22.53 12.64 -7.96
N GLY A 331 -22.24 11.97 -9.08
CA GLY A 331 -21.25 10.92 -9.12
C GLY A 331 -20.65 10.71 -10.50
N ILE A 332 -19.81 9.71 -10.60
CA ILE A 332 -19.12 9.30 -11.84
C ILE A 332 -19.25 7.79 -12.02
N VAL A 333 -19.46 7.35 -13.24
CA VAL A 333 -19.48 5.92 -13.60
C VAL A 333 -18.07 5.37 -13.50
N THR A 334 -17.85 4.37 -12.62
CA THR A 334 -16.55 3.73 -12.38
C THR A 334 -16.43 2.35 -13.03
N GLY A 335 -17.53 1.81 -13.51
CA GLY A 335 -17.56 0.53 -14.20
C GLY A 335 -18.85 0.37 -15.01
N ALA A 336 -18.70 -0.05 -16.27
CA ALA A 336 -19.81 -0.41 -17.16
C ALA A 336 -19.45 -1.75 -17.83
N SER A 337 -20.25 -2.78 -17.60
CA SER A 337 -20.02 -4.12 -18.15
C SER A 337 -21.33 -4.92 -18.18
N PRO A 338 -21.38 -6.07 -18.86
CA PRO A 338 -22.52 -6.96 -18.80
C PRO A 338 -22.91 -7.44 -17.39
N LYS A 339 -21.99 -7.33 -16.42
CA LYS A 339 -22.23 -7.68 -15.01
C LYS A 339 -22.92 -6.57 -14.22
N GLY A 340 -22.96 -5.35 -14.76
CA GLY A 340 -23.58 -4.19 -14.15
C GLY A 340 -22.84 -2.89 -14.41
N THR A 341 -23.44 -1.80 -13.95
CA THR A 341 -22.88 -0.45 -13.95
C THR A 341 -22.66 -0.01 -12.50
N TRP A 342 -21.50 0.58 -12.21
CA TRP A 342 -21.14 1.09 -10.90
C TRP A 342 -20.92 2.58 -10.96
N VAL A 343 -21.36 3.26 -9.92
CA VAL A 343 -21.26 4.71 -9.76
C VAL A 343 -20.58 5.01 -8.43
N ARG A 344 -19.58 5.88 -8.46
CA ARG A 344 -19.01 6.48 -7.26
C ARG A 344 -19.58 7.88 -7.08
N ILE A 345 -20.29 8.10 -5.99
CA ILE A 345 -20.75 9.43 -5.59
C ILE A 345 -19.60 10.23 -4.95
N PHE A 346 -19.67 11.57 -5.04
CA PHE A 346 -18.56 12.42 -4.60
C PHE A 346 -18.61 12.75 -3.12
N ASP A 347 -19.80 12.93 -2.56
CA ASP A 347 -19.96 13.29 -1.15
C ASP A 347 -21.23 12.62 -0.54
N PRO A 348 -21.02 11.65 0.36
CA PRO A 348 -19.75 11.04 0.76
C PRO A 348 -19.14 10.21 -0.38
N PRO A 349 -17.80 10.03 -0.42
CA PRO A 349 -17.17 9.20 -1.45
C PRO A 349 -17.53 7.73 -1.22
N ALA A 350 -18.52 7.21 -1.95
CA ALA A 350 -18.97 5.83 -1.85
C ALA A 350 -19.28 5.27 -3.23
N GLU A 351 -18.99 3.97 -3.44
CA GLU A 351 -19.30 3.27 -4.69
C GLU A 351 -20.48 2.34 -4.47
N GLY A 352 -21.43 2.37 -5.40
CA GLY A 352 -22.58 1.49 -5.42
C GLY A 352 -22.95 1.06 -6.84
N ARG A 353 -23.88 0.12 -6.93
CA ARG A 353 -24.40 -0.39 -8.20
C ARG A 353 -25.54 0.50 -8.71
N LEU A 354 -25.51 0.85 -9.98
CA LEU A 354 -26.66 1.47 -10.66
C LEU A 354 -27.61 0.36 -11.11
N VAL A 355 -28.78 0.26 -10.46
CA VAL A 355 -29.76 -0.82 -10.71
C VAL A 355 -30.82 -0.44 -11.74
N ARG A 356 -31.01 0.87 -12.00
CA ARG A 356 -31.90 1.41 -13.03
C ARG A 356 -31.27 2.59 -13.76
N GLY A 357 -31.64 2.78 -15.03
CA GLY A 357 -31.11 3.88 -15.85
C GLY A 357 -29.66 3.69 -16.29
N THR A 358 -29.29 2.45 -16.63
CA THR A 358 -27.91 2.07 -17.01
C THR A 358 -27.61 2.29 -18.49
N SER A 359 -28.62 2.62 -19.32
CA SER A 359 -28.43 2.78 -20.76
C SER A 359 -27.55 3.98 -21.09
N ASP A 360 -26.72 3.83 -22.14
CA ASP A 360 -25.85 4.88 -22.71
C ASP A 360 -24.86 5.50 -21.73
N LEU A 361 -24.37 4.71 -20.76
CA LEU A 361 -23.37 5.12 -19.80
C LEU A 361 -22.05 4.38 -20.04
N ASP A 362 -20.96 5.15 -20.05
CA ASP A 362 -19.60 4.62 -20.08
C ASP A 362 -18.79 5.10 -18.88
N VAL A 363 -17.67 4.43 -18.65
CA VAL A 363 -16.74 4.78 -17.55
C VAL A 363 -16.27 6.22 -17.71
N GLY A 364 -16.39 7.00 -16.63
CA GLY A 364 -16.05 8.42 -16.61
C GLY A 364 -17.22 9.37 -16.84
N ASP A 365 -18.42 8.87 -17.15
CA ASP A 365 -19.59 9.73 -17.30
C ASP A 365 -20.05 10.28 -15.95
N ARG A 366 -20.34 11.57 -15.92
CA ARG A 366 -20.98 12.20 -14.76
C ARG A 366 -22.46 11.92 -14.76
N VAL A 367 -22.96 11.49 -13.61
CA VAL A 367 -24.36 11.12 -13.43
C VAL A 367 -24.91 11.69 -12.14
N ARG A 368 -26.19 12.06 -12.17
CA ARG A 368 -26.97 12.32 -10.96
C ARG A 368 -27.79 11.09 -10.65
N VAL A 369 -27.62 10.55 -9.45
CA VAL A 369 -28.26 9.31 -9.03
C VAL A 369 -29.02 9.50 -7.73
N ARG A 370 -30.10 8.73 -7.56
CA ARG A 370 -30.85 8.63 -6.31
C ARG A 370 -30.45 7.35 -5.58
N LEU A 371 -30.22 7.44 -4.27
CA LEU A 371 -29.97 6.26 -3.45
C LEU A 371 -31.30 5.48 -3.28
N ALA A 372 -31.32 4.26 -3.80
CA ALA A 372 -32.49 3.41 -3.79
C ALA A 372 -32.53 2.46 -2.57
N HIS A 373 -31.37 1.86 -2.25
CA HIS A 373 -31.28 0.84 -1.20
C HIS A 373 -29.87 0.74 -0.64
N THR A 374 -29.78 0.29 0.62
CA THR A 374 -28.50 -0.10 1.26
C THR A 374 -28.70 -1.40 2.05
N ASP A 375 -27.72 -2.30 1.97
CA ASP A 375 -27.59 -3.47 2.83
C ASP A 375 -26.27 -3.40 3.58
N VAL A 376 -26.34 -3.14 4.88
CA VAL A 376 -25.17 -2.93 5.74
C VAL A 376 -24.38 -4.23 5.93
N GLU A 377 -25.03 -5.37 6.04
CA GLU A 377 -24.37 -6.66 6.25
C GLU A 377 -23.60 -7.11 5.02
N GLN A 378 -24.20 -6.93 3.84
CA GLN A 378 -23.58 -7.27 2.56
C GLN A 378 -22.69 -6.12 2.02
N GLY A 379 -22.80 -4.92 2.60
CA GLY A 379 -22.10 -3.71 2.11
C GLY A 379 -22.58 -3.28 0.73
N PHE A 380 -23.85 -3.52 0.40
CA PHE A 380 -24.44 -3.13 -0.88
C PHE A 380 -25.02 -1.72 -0.81
N ILE A 381 -24.83 -0.98 -1.87
CA ILE A 381 -25.38 0.35 -2.10
C ILE A 381 -25.93 0.34 -3.52
N ASP A 382 -27.24 0.58 -3.66
CA ASP A 382 -27.93 0.58 -4.94
C ASP A 382 -28.41 1.98 -5.28
N PHE A 383 -28.11 2.43 -6.49
CA PHE A 383 -28.51 3.70 -7.05
C PHE A 383 -29.47 3.52 -8.23
N GLU A 384 -30.27 4.55 -8.48
CA GLU A 384 -31.11 4.70 -9.67
C GLU A 384 -30.83 6.08 -10.32
N ARG A 385 -30.89 6.12 -11.65
CA ARG A 385 -30.81 7.35 -12.45
C ARG A 385 -32.18 7.77 -12.95
#